data_6f7e22eabd032fd3677b0bb6f48ac50a
#
_entry.id   6f7e22eabd032fd3677b0bb6f48ac50a
#
_cell.length_a   1.000
_cell.length_b   1.000
_cell.length_c   1.000
_cell.angle_alpha   90.00
_cell.angle_beta   90.00
_cell.angle_gamma   90.00
#
_symmetry.space_group_name_H-M   'P 1'
#
loop_
_entity.id
_entity.type
_entity.pdbx_description
1 polymer ?
#
loop_
_entity_poly.entity_id
_entity_poly.type
_entity_poly.pdbx_seq_one_letter_code
_entity_poly.pdbx_strand_id
1 'polypeptide(L)'
;MNTKTTQTALLVLDVQTVIVEPAPESFFVATRRAVDAAHEVGIQVIYIRVELRPGHVGVSPRNKRLTRLQPVLQQGAPGLEIHPSLAPEERDIVLTKHRVSSFVGSGLDVVLSSLGVTHLVLAGVSTSTAVLGTAMAAADMDFGLHVLSDACFDTRTDTHDRLIKDVFPAMATVLSAEEWAASVAH
;
A
#
# COMPACT_ATOMS: atom_id res chain seq x y z
N MET A 1 23.44 0.05 -14.66
CA MET A 1 22.20 -0.07 -13.85
C MET A 1 22.13 1.12 -12.93
N ASN A 2 21.04 1.87 -12.95
CA ASN A 2 20.88 3.03 -12.09
C ASN A 2 20.68 2.54 -10.64
N THR A 3 21.64 2.77 -9.76
CA THR A 3 21.63 2.27 -8.37
C THR A 3 20.42 2.73 -7.56
N LYS A 4 19.73 3.81 -7.96
CA LYS A 4 18.52 4.32 -7.30
C LYS A 4 17.28 3.46 -7.52
N THR A 5 17.13 2.84 -8.70
CA THR A 5 15.96 2.00 -9.02
C THR A 5 16.00 0.65 -8.31
N THR A 6 17.20 0.08 -8.10
CA THR A 6 17.38 -1.20 -7.41
C THR A 6 17.13 -1.17 -5.91
N GLN A 7 17.06 0.02 -5.31
CA GLN A 7 16.82 0.21 -3.87
C GLN A 7 15.41 0.70 -3.56
N THR A 8 14.53 0.70 -4.53
CA THR A 8 13.14 1.17 -4.40
C THR A 8 12.17 0.01 -4.55
N ALA A 9 11.08 0.03 -3.78
CA ALA A 9 9.92 -0.86 -3.97
C ALA A 9 8.63 -0.04 -3.99
N LEU A 10 7.68 -0.45 -4.84
CA LEU A 10 6.30 0.06 -4.85
C LEU A 10 5.44 -0.85 -3.97
N LEU A 11 4.85 -0.28 -2.92
CA LEU A 11 3.88 -0.97 -2.07
C LEU A 11 2.45 -0.62 -2.51
N VAL A 12 1.68 -1.62 -2.91
CA VAL A 12 0.25 -1.49 -3.26
C VAL A 12 -0.57 -2.09 -2.13
N LEU A 13 -1.23 -1.22 -1.35
CA LEU A 13 -1.79 -1.54 -0.04
C LEU A 13 -3.30 -1.76 -0.10
N ASP A 14 -3.76 -2.93 0.37
CA ASP A 14 -5.17 -3.29 0.63
C ASP A 14 -6.11 -3.06 -0.57
N VAL A 15 -5.63 -3.28 -1.79
CA VAL A 15 -6.44 -3.12 -3.03
C VAL A 15 -7.33 -4.35 -3.29
N GLN A 16 -7.94 -4.89 -2.25
CA GLN A 16 -8.84 -6.03 -2.30
C GLN A 16 -10.25 -5.60 -2.74
N THR A 17 -10.93 -6.41 -3.51
CA THR A 17 -12.24 -6.10 -4.11
C THR A 17 -13.20 -5.47 -3.11
N VAL A 18 -13.41 -6.10 -1.94
CA VAL A 18 -14.31 -5.61 -0.90
C VAL A 18 -13.91 -4.26 -0.28
N ILE A 19 -12.64 -3.88 -0.40
CA ILE A 19 -12.10 -2.64 0.17
C ILE A 19 -12.15 -1.49 -0.84
N VAL A 20 -11.87 -1.78 -2.12
CA VAL A 20 -11.78 -0.75 -3.17
C VAL A 20 -13.08 -0.53 -3.92
N GLU A 21 -14.16 -1.29 -3.62
CA GLU A 21 -15.47 -1.12 -4.26
C GLU A 21 -15.93 0.36 -4.35
N PRO A 22 -15.75 1.21 -3.32
CA PRO A 22 -16.18 2.60 -3.39
C PRO A 22 -15.17 3.54 -4.08
N ALA A 23 -14.03 3.03 -4.55
CA ALA A 23 -13.00 3.86 -5.18
C ALA A 23 -13.40 4.28 -6.60
N PRO A 24 -13.08 5.52 -7.01
CA PRO A 24 -13.36 5.99 -8.37
C PRO A 24 -12.43 5.34 -9.40
N GLU A 25 -12.85 5.29 -10.66
CA GLU A 25 -12.04 4.75 -11.77
C GLU A 25 -10.66 5.40 -11.87
N SER A 26 -10.56 6.70 -11.58
CA SER A 26 -9.27 7.42 -11.59
C SER A 26 -8.24 6.84 -10.65
N PHE A 27 -8.64 6.31 -9.50
CA PHE A 27 -7.76 5.60 -8.57
C PHE A 27 -7.14 4.35 -9.22
N PHE A 28 -7.96 3.54 -9.90
CA PHE A 28 -7.47 2.33 -10.58
C PHE A 28 -6.51 2.67 -11.70
N VAL A 29 -6.84 3.70 -12.49
CA VAL A 29 -5.97 4.19 -13.59
C VAL A 29 -4.62 4.67 -13.04
N ALA A 30 -4.62 5.48 -11.99
CA ALA A 30 -3.38 5.99 -11.38
C ALA A 30 -2.55 4.86 -10.76
N THR A 31 -3.19 3.94 -10.03
CA THR A 31 -2.49 2.80 -9.43
C THR A 31 -1.89 1.88 -10.48
N ARG A 32 -2.63 1.58 -11.57
CA ARG A 32 -2.11 0.77 -12.69
C ARG A 32 -0.92 1.47 -13.36
N ARG A 33 -1.00 2.77 -13.61
CA ARG A 33 0.12 3.55 -14.16
C ARG A 33 1.38 3.43 -13.31
N ALA A 34 1.24 3.52 -11.99
CA ALA A 34 2.38 3.36 -11.09
C ALA A 34 2.96 1.93 -11.15
N VAL A 35 2.11 0.90 -11.20
CA VAL A 35 2.55 -0.49 -11.32
C VAL A 35 3.28 -0.72 -12.64
N ASP A 36 2.72 -0.27 -13.76
CA ASP A 36 3.31 -0.43 -15.09
C ASP A 36 4.67 0.28 -15.17
N ALA A 37 4.77 1.53 -14.67
CA ALA A 37 6.03 2.26 -14.62
C ALA A 37 7.08 1.55 -13.75
N ALA A 38 6.70 0.97 -12.59
CA ALA A 38 7.60 0.17 -11.77
C ALA A 38 8.14 -1.04 -12.55
N HIS A 39 7.26 -1.74 -13.24
CA HIS A 39 7.61 -2.91 -14.05
C HIS A 39 8.56 -2.57 -15.21
N GLU A 40 8.34 -1.45 -15.90
CA GLU A 40 9.17 -1.00 -17.02
C GLU A 40 10.63 -0.76 -16.62
N VAL A 41 10.86 -0.24 -15.41
CA VAL A 41 12.20 0.09 -14.91
C VAL A 41 12.77 -0.95 -13.94
N GLY A 42 12.07 -2.06 -13.69
CA GLY A 42 12.52 -3.15 -12.83
C GLY A 42 12.45 -2.84 -11.32
N ILE A 43 11.58 -1.91 -10.90
CA ILE A 43 11.25 -1.69 -9.49
C ILE A 43 10.34 -2.82 -9.01
N GLN A 44 10.67 -3.43 -7.87
CA GLN A 44 9.85 -4.49 -7.30
C GLN A 44 8.51 -3.96 -6.83
N VAL A 45 7.41 -4.55 -7.31
CA VAL A 45 6.06 -4.30 -6.81
C VAL A 45 5.73 -5.33 -5.73
N ILE A 46 5.23 -4.84 -4.59
CA ILE A 46 4.82 -5.66 -3.45
C ILE A 46 3.38 -5.29 -3.10
N TYR A 47 2.49 -6.22 -3.36
CA TYR A 47 1.09 -6.12 -2.93
C TYR A 47 0.96 -6.56 -1.48
N ILE A 48 0.30 -5.76 -0.68
CA ILE A 48 -0.01 -6.09 0.72
C ILE A 48 -1.52 -6.16 0.86
N ARG A 49 -2.04 -7.33 1.20
CA ARG A 49 -3.45 -7.52 1.49
C ARG A 49 -3.68 -7.75 2.98
N VAL A 50 -4.84 -7.35 3.49
CA VAL A 50 -5.23 -7.61 4.87
C VAL A 50 -6.16 -8.81 4.96
N GLU A 51 -5.87 -9.70 5.90
CA GLU A 51 -6.72 -10.86 6.18
C GLU A 51 -6.67 -11.18 7.67
N LEU A 52 -7.80 -11.46 8.28
CA LEU A 52 -7.92 -11.76 9.70
C LEU A 52 -8.25 -13.24 9.90
N ARG A 53 -7.61 -13.86 10.90
CA ARG A 53 -7.89 -15.26 11.22
C ARG A 53 -9.30 -15.43 11.79
N PRO A 54 -9.99 -16.57 11.52
CA PRO A 54 -11.28 -16.88 12.09
C PRO A 54 -11.28 -16.88 13.63
N GLY A 55 -12.42 -16.67 14.25
CA GLY A 55 -12.61 -16.81 15.70
C GLY A 55 -11.87 -15.80 16.55
N HIS A 56 -11.61 -14.60 16.05
CA HIS A 56 -10.87 -13.54 16.74
C HIS A 56 -9.43 -13.88 17.15
N VAL A 57 -8.89 -14.98 16.66
CA VAL A 57 -7.49 -15.35 16.88
C VAL A 57 -6.59 -14.28 16.25
N GLY A 58 -5.78 -13.64 17.10
CA GLY A 58 -4.91 -12.55 16.69
C GLY A 58 -5.57 -11.16 16.64
N VAL A 59 -6.87 -11.03 16.96
CA VAL A 59 -7.57 -9.75 17.11
C VAL A 59 -8.09 -9.60 18.53
N SER A 60 -7.47 -8.73 19.32
CA SER A 60 -7.95 -8.44 20.67
C SER A 60 -9.27 -7.67 20.62
N PRO A 61 -10.25 -7.95 21.50
CA PRO A 61 -11.47 -7.14 21.64
C PRO A 61 -11.19 -5.67 21.94
N ARG A 62 -10.02 -5.33 22.47
CA ARG A 62 -9.58 -3.95 22.69
C ARG A 62 -9.27 -3.22 21.39
N ASN A 63 -9.00 -3.93 20.30
CA ASN A 63 -8.77 -3.34 18.98
C ASN A 63 -10.10 -3.08 18.28
N LYS A 64 -10.75 -1.98 18.63
CA LYS A 64 -12.09 -1.60 18.14
C LYS A 64 -12.18 -1.59 16.60
N ARG A 65 -11.10 -1.19 15.90
CA ARG A 65 -11.08 -1.14 14.44
C ARG A 65 -11.12 -2.54 13.83
N LEU A 66 -10.17 -3.39 14.18
CA LEU A 66 -10.08 -4.73 13.60
C LEU A 66 -11.28 -5.60 14.01
N THR A 67 -11.78 -5.46 15.24
CA THR A 67 -13.00 -6.15 15.67
C THR A 67 -14.21 -5.80 14.81
N ARG A 68 -14.35 -4.51 14.41
CA ARG A 68 -15.44 -4.07 13.52
C ARG A 68 -15.29 -4.61 12.10
N LEU A 69 -14.05 -4.68 11.59
CA LEU A 69 -13.75 -5.12 10.23
C LEU A 69 -13.67 -6.63 10.08
N GLN A 70 -13.61 -7.37 11.18
CA GLN A 70 -13.41 -8.81 11.14
C GLN A 70 -14.44 -9.57 10.29
N PRO A 71 -15.75 -9.30 10.32
CA PRO A 71 -16.70 -10.03 9.48
C PRO A 71 -16.43 -9.90 7.98
N VAL A 72 -15.82 -8.77 7.57
CA VAL A 72 -15.52 -8.45 6.17
C VAL A 72 -14.13 -8.96 5.76
N LEU A 73 -13.17 -8.93 6.68
CA LEU A 73 -11.76 -9.25 6.41
C LEU A 73 -11.33 -10.62 6.93
N GLN A 74 -12.27 -11.42 7.42
CA GLN A 74 -11.96 -12.77 7.91
C GLN A 74 -11.61 -13.69 6.75
N GLN A 75 -10.61 -14.53 6.94
CA GLN A 75 -10.21 -15.56 6.00
C GLN A 75 -11.41 -16.36 5.47
N GLY A 76 -11.51 -16.43 4.15
CA GLY A 76 -12.64 -17.07 3.46
C GLY A 76 -13.84 -16.15 3.22
N ALA A 77 -13.84 -14.89 3.68
CA ALA A 77 -14.86 -13.93 3.29
C ALA A 77 -14.76 -13.58 1.79
N PRO A 78 -15.89 -13.30 1.11
CA PRO A 78 -15.87 -12.93 -0.30
C PRO A 78 -15.17 -11.57 -0.51
N GLY A 79 -14.52 -11.40 -1.67
CA GLY A 79 -13.91 -10.14 -2.07
C GLY A 79 -12.55 -9.85 -1.41
N LEU A 80 -11.91 -10.84 -0.80
CA LEU A 80 -10.56 -10.70 -0.21
C LEU A 80 -9.44 -10.82 -1.25
N GLU A 81 -9.75 -11.23 -2.46
CA GLU A 81 -8.81 -11.22 -3.57
C GLU A 81 -8.44 -9.77 -3.98
N ILE A 82 -7.25 -9.59 -4.52
CA ILE A 82 -6.85 -8.32 -5.13
C ILE A 82 -7.78 -8.03 -6.30
N HIS A 83 -8.23 -6.77 -6.40
CA HIS A 83 -9.18 -6.37 -7.44
C HIS A 83 -8.64 -6.70 -8.84
N PRO A 84 -9.45 -7.29 -9.76
CA PRO A 84 -8.98 -7.74 -11.07
C PRO A 84 -8.27 -6.67 -11.91
N SER A 85 -8.72 -5.40 -11.84
CA SER A 85 -8.05 -4.28 -12.53
C SER A 85 -6.64 -4.00 -12.04
N LEU A 86 -6.25 -4.52 -10.88
CA LEU A 86 -4.93 -4.35 -10.27
C LEU A 86 -4.26 -5.70 -10.00
N ALA A 87 -4.68 -6.76 -10.70
CA ALA A 87 -4.13 -8.10 -10.48
C ALA A 87 -2.60 -8.11 -10.57
N PRO A 88 -1.91 -8.74 -9.60
CA PRO A 88 -0.46 -8.85 -9.60
C PRO A 88 0.01 -9.76 -10.75
N GLU A 89 1.20 -9.51 -11.27
CA GLU A 89 1.90 -10.39 -12.19
C GLU A 89 2.73 -11.45 -11.44
N GLU A 90 3.22 -12.48 -12.15
CA GLU A 90 4.03 -13.56 -11.55
C GLU A 90 5.31 -13.05 -10.85
N ARG A 91 5.86 -11.94 -11.33
CA ARG A 91 7.05 -11.29 -10.75
C ARG A 91 6.78 -10.50 -9.49
N ASP A 92 5.52 -10.22 -9.17
CA ASP A 92 5.13 -9.41 -8.03
C ASP A 92 5.09 -10.25 -6.74
N ILE A 93 5.40 -9.60 -5.63
CA ILE A 93 5.32 -10.23 -4.32
C ILE A 93 3.97 -9.91 -3.71
N VAL A 94 3.26 -10.92 -3.20
CA VAL A 94 1.99 -10.73 -2.49
C VAL A 94 2.18 -11.17 -1.04
N LEU A 95 2.01 -10.21 -0.10
CA LEU A 95 2.09 -10.46 1.33
C LEU A 95 0.73 -10.27 2.00
N THR A 96 0.51 -11.01 3.08
CA THR A 96 -0.70 -10.87 3.90
C THR A 96 -0.35 -10.31 5.26
N LYS A 97 -1.01 -9.22 5.65
CA LYS A 97 -0.89 -8.61 6.97
C LYS A 97 -2.12 -8.87 7.83
N HIS A 98 -1.96 -8.73 9.14
CA HIS A 98 -3.03 -8.89 10.11
C HIS A 98 -3.23 -7.62 10.97
N ARG A 99 -2.64 -6.51 10.56
CA ARG A 99 -2.68 -5.21 11.27
C ARG A 99 -2.78 -4.06 10.26
N VAL A 100 -2.93 -2.85 10.78
CA VAL A 100 -3.06 -1.63 9.96
C VAL A 100 -1.76 -1.36 9.20
N SER A 101 -0.65 -1.26 9.89
CA SER A 101 0.67 -1.11 9.27
C SER A 101 1.09 -2.38 8.54
N SER A 102 1.70 -2.23 7.38
CA SER A 102 2.20 -3.33 6.56
C SER A 102 3.43 -4.02 7.17
N PHE A 103 4.10 -3.41 8.12
CA PHE A 103 5.26 -4.00 8.81
C PHE A 103 4.88 -4.97 9.93
N VAL A 104 3.62 -4.97 10.37
CA VAL A 104 3.24 -5.79 11.53
C VAL A 104 2.64 -7.13 11.10
N GLY A 105 3.47 -8.17 11.17
CA GLY A 105 3.06 -9.57 10.98
C GLY A 105 2.86 -9.98 9.52
N SER A 106 3.46 -9.28 8.57
CA SER A 106 3.44 -9.61 7.13
C SER A 106 4.75 -10.21 6.61
N GLY A 107 5.86 -10.02 7.33
CA GLY A 107 7.20 -10.35 6.84
C GLY A 107 7.75 -9.34 5.84
N LEU A 108 7.13 -8.16 5.70
CA LEU A 108 7.58 -7.11 4.78
C LEU A 108 9.01 -6.66 5.07
N ASP A 109 9.37 -6.49 6.33
CA ASP A 109 10.71 -6.12 6.80
C ASP A 109 11.79 -7.10 6.31
N VAL A 110 11.51 -8.39 6.34
CA VAL A 110 12.41 -9.44 5.84
C VAL A 110 12.58 -9.33 4.32
N VAL A 111 11.48 -9.14 3.59
CA VAL A 111 11.51 -8.99 2.13
C VAL A 111 12.30 -7.75 1.72
N LEU A 112 11.99 -6.57 2.30
CA LEU A 112 12.67 -5.33 1.98
C LEU A 112 14.17 -5.40 2.29
N SER A 113 14.54 -5.97 3.43
CA SER A 113 15.92 -6.18 3.82
C SER A 113 16.67 -7.09 2.84
N SER A 114 16.06 -8.21 2.44
CA SER A 114 16.67 -9.16 1.51
C SER A 114 16.90 -8.57 0.11
N LEU A 115 16.05 -7.63 -0.29
CA LEU A 115 16.15 -6.90 -1.56
C LEU A 115 17.04 -5.66 -1.48
N GLY A 116 17.52 -5.29 -0.29
CA GLY A 116 18.32 -4.07 -0.08
C GLY A 116 17.53 -2.78 -0.34
N VAL A 117 16.21 -2.81 -0.14
CA VAL A 117 15.33 -1.66 -0.37
C VAL A 117 15.55 -0.61 0.72
N THR A 118 15.71 0.64 0.29
CA THR A 118 15.87 1.82 1.15
C THR A 118 14.84 2.91 0.88
N HIS A 119 14.08 2.78 -0.21
CA HIS A 119 13.04 3.74 -0.61
C HIS A 119 11.73 3.02 -0.90
N LEU A 120 10.62 3.57 -0.40
CA LEU A 120 9.29 3.03 -0.62
C LEU A 120 8.40 4.04 -1.32
N VAL A 121 7.64 3.56 -2.29
CA VAL A 121 6.56 4.29 -2.95
C VAL A 121 5.26 3.68 -2.48
N LEU A 122 4.35 4.49 -1.96
CA LEU A 122 3.12 4.02 -1.34
C LEU A 122 1.90 4.37 -2.19
N ALA A 123 1.09 3.38 -2.49
CA ALA A 123 -0.21 3.48 -3.13
C ALA A 123 -1.22 2.57 -2.39
N GLY A 124 -2.52 2.84 -2.49
CA GLY A 124 -3.57 1.95 -1.99
C GLY A 124 -4.61 2.57 -1.05
N VAL A 125 -5.28 1.74 -0.28
CA VAL A 125 -6.48 2.07 0.53
C VAL A 125 -6.34 1.56 1.97
N SER A 126 -6.74 2.30 2.98
CA SER A 126 -7.21 3.69 2.98
C SER A 126 -6.07 4.63 3.29
N THR A 127 -6.08 5.81 2.71
CA THR A 127 -5.08 6.86 2.97
C THR A 127 -4.88 7.10 4.46
N SER A 128 -5.98 7.22 5.22
CA SER A 128 -5.95 7.53 6.67
C SER A 128 -5.59 6.36 7.57
N THR A 129 -5.37 5.18 7.03
CA THR A 129 -5.10 3.98 7.84
C THR A 129 -3.93 3.14 7.32
N ALA A 130 -4.14 2.33 6.29
CA ALA A 130 -3.07 1.46 5.78
C ALA A 130 -1.89 2.27 5.25
N VAL A 131 -2.16 3.30 4.44
CA VAL A 131 -1.09 4.15 3.88
C VAL A 131 -0.41 4.93 4.98
N LEU A 132 -1.18 5.69 5.81
CA LEU A 132 -0.60 6.48 6.91
C LEU A 132 0.16 5.61 7.92
N GLY A 133 -0.44 4.50 8.36
CA GLY A 133 0.19 3.62 9.35
C GLY A 133 1.45 2.93 8.82
N THR A 134 1.52 2.67 7.52
CA THR A 134 2.72 2.12 6.88
C THR A 134 3.77 3.21 6.67
N ALA A 135 3.36 4.42 6.25
CA ALA A 135 4.27 5.55 6.07
C ALA A 135 4.96 5.94 7.38
N MET A 136 4.21 6.05 8.47
CA MET A 136 4.79 6.37 9.79
C MET A 136 5.81 5.29 10.24
N ALA A 137 5.43 4.01 10.13
CA ALA A 137 6.35 2.93 10.49
C ALA A 137 7.59 2.89 9.60
N ALA A 138 7.45 3.17 8.31
CA ALA A 138 8.58 3.23 7.37
C ALA A 138 9.51 4.43 7.67
N ALA A 139 8.94 5.60 8.01
CA ALA A 139 9.72 6.77 8.41
C ALA A 139 10.53 6.50 9.69
N ASP A 140 9.93 5.84 10.70
CA ASP A 140 10.61 5.43 11.93
C ASP A 140 11.73 4.38 11.68
N MET A 141 11.72 3.73 10.52
CA MET A 141 12.73 2.77 10.07
C MET A 141 13.72 3.38 9.05
N ASP A 142 13.74 4.70 8.89
CA ASP A 142 14.66 5.47 8.03
C ASP A 142 14.49 5.20 6.52
N PHE A 143 13.34 4.71 6.05
CA PHE A 143 13.07 4.62 4.62
C PHE A 143 12.84 5.98 3.98
N GLY A 144 13.44 6.23 2.80
CA GLY A 144 13.00 7.31 1.92
C GLY A 144 11.59 7.02 1.40
N LEU A 145 10.68 8.02 1.42
CA LEU A 145 9.27 7.80 1.14
C LEU A 145 8.73 8.67 0.01
N HIS A 146 7.96 8.04 -0.87
CA HIS A 146 7.02 8.71 -1.78
C HIS A 146 5.60 8.23 -1.49
N VAL A 147 4.63 9.14 -1.58
CA VAL A 147 3.20 8.82 -1.50
C VAL A 147 2.55 9.30 -2.79
N LEU A 148 1.86 8.39 -3.49
CA LEU A 148 1.19 8.71 -4.74
C LEU A 148 -0.23 9.22 -4.45
N SER A 149 -0.43 10.53 -4.56
CA SER A 149 -1.63 11.20 -4.12
C SER A 149 -2.91 10.69 -4.79
N ASP A 150 -2.86 10.45 -6.09
CA ASP A 150 -3.98 9.98 -6.92
C ASP A 150 -4.10 8.45 -6.97
N ALA A 151 -3.05 7.72 -6.55
CA ALA A 151 -3.07 6.27 -6.34
C ALA A 151 -3.32 5.87 -4.88
N CYS A 152 -3.68 6.83 -4.02
CA CYS A 152 -4.21 6.60 -2.67
C CYS A 152 -5.68 7.01 -2.63
N PHE A 153 -6.50 6.27 -1.87
CA PHE A 153 -7.93 6.56 -1.74
C PHE A 153 -8.41 6.41 -0.29
N ASP A 154 -9.37 7.23 0.11
CA ASP A 154 -10.13 7.12 1.36
C ASP A 154 -11.58 7.53 1.10
N THR A 155 -12.53 6.84 1.68
CA THR A 155 -13.96 7.19 1.58
C THR A 155 -14.28 8.54 2.23
N ARG A 156 -13.38 9.02 3.10
CA ARG A 156 -13.47 10.35 3.73
C ARG A 156 -12.58 11.33 2.97
N THR A 157 -13.12 11.94 1.94
CA THR A 157 -12.39 12.85 1.02
C THR A 157 -11.65 13.96 1.78
N ASP A 158 -12.32 14.67 2.70
CA ASP A 158 -11.68 15.73 3.50
C ASP A 158 -10.49 15.23 4.31
N THR A 159 -10.54 13.97 4.79
CA THR A 159 -9.44 13.37 5.53
C THR A 159 -8.30 13.03 4.60
N HIS A 160 -8.61 12.47 3.42
CA HIS A 160 -7.63 12.20 2.38
C HIS A 160 -6.87 13.47 2.00
N ASP A 161 -7.60 14.53 1.63
CA ASP A 161 -7.02 15.80 1.17
C ASP A 161 -6.08 16.42 2.23
N ARG A 162 -6.49 16.40 3.49
CA ARG A 162 -5.65 16.90 4.60
C ARG A 162 -4.39 16.05 4.79
N LEU A 163 -4.49 14.74 4.68
CA LEU A 163 -3.32 13.85 4.82
C LEU A 163 -2.32 14.08 3.69
N ILE A 164 -2.80 14.15 2.45
CA ILE A 164 -1.99 14.41 1.26
C ILE A 164 -1.30 15.77 1.35
N LYS A 165 -2.02 16.81 1.79
CA LYS A 165 -1.54 18.18 1.79
C LYS A 165 -0.73 18.55 3.02
N ASP A 166 -1.16 18.12 4.21
CA ASP A 166 -0.67 18.69 5.47
C ASP A 166 0.16 17.69 6.29
N VAL A 167 -0.01 16.37 6.10
CA VAL A 167 0.64 15.36 6.95
C VAL A 167 1.77 14.64 6.23
N PHE A 168 1.52 14.06 5.06
CA PHE A 168 2.56 13.30 4.36
C PHE A 168 3.78 14.14 3.96
N PRO A 169 3.67 15.43 3.58
CA PRO A 169 4.83 16.24 3.23
C PRO A 169 5.87 16.39 4.37
N ALA A 170 5.49 16.13 5.62
CA ALA A 170 6.42 16.14 6.75
C ALA A 170 7.34 14.91 6.79
N MET A 171 7.00 13.82 6.08
CA MET A 171 7.76 12.56 6.11
C MET A 171 8.02 11.92 4.74
N ALA A 172 7.37 12.41 3.69
CA ALA A 172 7.41 11.82 2.35
C ALA A 172 7.39 12.90 1.26
N THR A 173 7.92 12.58 0.09
CA THR A 173 7.62 13.35 -1.13
C THR A 173 6.26 12.90 -1.66
N VAL A 174 5.33 13.84 -1.83
CA VAL A 174 4.00 13.58 -2.38
C VAL A 174 4.00 13.93 -3.85
N LEU A 175 3.62 12.97 -4.70
CA LEU A 175 3.59 13.07 -6.16
C LEU A 175 2.28 12.45 -6.70
N SER A 176 1.88 12.80 -7.91
CA SER A 176 0.94 11.97 -8.67
C SER A 176 1.65 10.73 -9.22
N ALA A 177 0.88 9.72 -9.60
CA ALA A 177 1.41 8.53 -10.27
C ALA A 177 2.11 8.88 -11.60
N GLU A 178 1.61 9.90 -12.30
CA GLU A 178 2.22 10.39 -13.55
C GLU A 178 3.58 11.05 -13.31
N GLU A 179 3.65 11.97 -12.33
CA GLU A 179 4.92 12.64 -11.97
C GLU A 179 5.96 11.63 -11.50
N TRP A 180 5.55 10.64 -10.70
CA TRP A 180 6.45 9.59 -10.26
C TRP A 180 6.93 8.73 -11.43
N ALA A 181 6.03 8.26 -12.29
CA ALA A 181 6.37 7.48 -13.48
C ALA A 181 7.39 8.21 -14.37
N ALA A 182 7.18 9.52 -14.60
CA ALA A 182 8.12 10.35 -15.35
C ALA A 182 9.49 10.46 -14.66
N SER A 183 9.54 10.48 -13.32
CA SER A 183 10.77 10.61 -12.54
C SER A 183 11.64 9.35 -12.54
N VAL A 184 11.07 8.16 -12.77
CA VAL A 184 11.79 6.88 -12.80
C VAL A 184 12.15 6.41 -14.20
N ALA A 185 11.56 6.97 -15.24
CA ALA A 185 11.82 6.63 -16.64
C ALA A 185 13.22 7.04 -17.16
N HIS A 186 13.99 7.76 -16.35
CA HIS A 186 15.35 8.28 -16.65
C HIS A 186 16.37 7.74 -15.64
#